data_df47da3da8c1f77f737bbcbc5067c9d2
#
_entry.id   df47da3da8c1f77f737bbcbc5067c9d2
#
_cell.length_a   1.000
_cell.length_b   1.000
_cell.length_c   1.000
_cell.angle_alpha   90.00
_cell.angle_beta   90.00
_cell.angle_gamma   90.00
#
_symmetry.space_group_name_H-M   'P 1'
#
loop_
_entity.id
_entity.type
_entity.pdbx_description
1 polymer ?
#
loop_
_entity_poly.entity_id
_entity_poly.type
_entity_poly.pdbx_seq_one_letter_code
_entity_poly.pdbx_strand_id
1 'polypeptide(L)'
;MGDSSDKPAPRAGSEDDVIFRAAHPSDESAIREIIVESKLPLHAIRQSVNPDLHAPHLRSGAYTHLCEARGEIVAVLQWHDLGGEAEILNLAVSAKHRRGGFGRALLANFLQIARQRRVDKVFLEVRESNSPALALYDSQGFERSGRRPSYYHDPEEAALLLEIKLTV
;
A
#
# COMPACT_ATOMS: atom_id res chain seq x y z
N MET A 1 -43.17 -36.47 18.82
CA MET A 1 -43.27 -34.99 18.86
C MET A 1 -41.92 -34.50 19.35
N GLY A 2 -41.06 -34.14 18.46
CA GLY A 2 -39.73 -33.67 18.77
C GLY A 2 -39.37 -32.69 17.69
N ASP A 3 -39.49 -31.42 18.02
CA ASP A 3 -39.08 -30.33 17.19
C ASP A 3 -37.56 -30.20 17.31
N SER A 4 -36.85 -30.64 16.30
CA SER A 4 -35.40 -30.40 16.16
C SER A 4 -35.21 -29.11 15.40
N SER A 5 -35.08 -28.01 16.14
CA SER A 5 -34.64 -26.73 15.62
C SER A 5 -33.21 -26.88 15.09
N ASP A 6 -33.11 -27.18 13.82
CA ASP A 6 -31.89 -27.11 13.02
C ASP A 6 -31.51 -25.63 12.86
N LYS A 7 -30.67 -25.15 13.80
CA LYS A 7 -30.08 -23.83 13.73
C LYS A 7 -28.86 -23.96 12.81
N PRO A 8 -28.84 -23.35 11.63
CA PRO A 8 -27.66 -23.41 10.76
C PRO A 8 -26.48 -22.78 11.48
N ALA A 9 -25.39 -23.53 11.53
CA ALA A 9 -24.11 -23.01 12.00
C ALA A 9 -23.72 -21.75 11.21
N PRO A 10 -23.06 -20.76 11.86
CA PRO A 10 -22.58 -19.58 11.16
C PRO A 10 -21.58 -20.04 10.09
N ARG A 11 -21.86 -19.70 8.83
CA ARG A 11 -20.94 -19.90 7.73
C ARG A 11 -19.67 -19.13 8.07
N ALA A 12 -18.53 -19.81 8.06
CA ALA A 12 -17.21 -19.20 8.10
C ALA A 12 -17.19 -18.11 7.01
N GLY A 13 -16.82 -16.88 7.42
CA GLY A 13 -16.73 -15.75 6.49
C GLY A 13 -15.87 -16.13 5.29
N SER A 14 -16.40 -15.95 4.10
CA SER A 14 -15.70 -16.14 2.86
C SER A 14 -14.46 -15.21 2.84
N GLU A 15 -13.39 -15.64 2.16
CA GLU A 15 -12.19 -14.83 1.86
C GLU A 15 -12.50 -13.55 1.04
N ASP A 16 -13.79 -13.29 0.78
CA ASP A 16 -14.32 -12.30 -0.16
C ASP A 16 -14.53 -10.89 0.38
N ASP A 17 -14.12 -10.58 1.61
CA ASP A 17 -14.32 -9.24 2.19
C ASP A 17 -13.04 -8.36 2.16
N VAL A 18 -12.25 -8.46 1.09
CA VAL A 18 -11.10 -7.56 0.89
C VAL A 18 -11.51 -6.43 -0.03
N ILE A 19 -11.44 -5.19 0.47
CA ILE A 19 -11.81 -3.99 -0.27
C ILE A 19 -10.57 -3.10 -0.42
N PHE A 20 -10.37 -2.59 -1.64
CA PHE A 20 -9.37 -1.55 -1.91
C PHE A 20 -10.08 -0.24 -2.16
N ARG A 21 -9.68 0.80 -1.44
CA ARG A 21 -10.30 2.12 -1.53
C ARG A 21 -9.33 3.27 -1.25
N ALA A 22 -9.71 4.47 -1.67
CA ALA A 22 -9.04 5.68 -1.22
C ALA A 22 -9.26 5.90 0.29
N ALA A 23 -8.29 6.54 0.93
CA ALA A 23 -8.44 6.97 2.32
C ALA A 23 -9.43 8.13 2.45
N HIS A 24 -10.22 8.12 3.51
CA HIS A 24 -11.07 9.21 3.94
C HIS A 24 -10.44 9.89 5.17
N PRO A 25 -10.73 11.17 5.49
CA PRO A 25 -10.23 11.84 6.68
C PRO A 25 -10.45 11.09 8.00
N SER A 26 -11.55 10.35 8.12
CA SER A 26 -11.85 9.51 9.29
C SER A 26 -10.87 8.34 9.49
N ASP A 27 -10.09 7.97 8.48
CA ASP A 27 -9.14 6.85 8.53
C ASP A 27 -7.78 7.26 9.14
N GLU A 28 -7.56 8.56 9.40
CA GLU A 28 -6.25 9.10 9.83
C GLU A 28 -5.66 8.36 11.02
N SER A 29 -6.48 8.02 12.01
CA SER A 29 -6.01 7.31 13.22
C SER A 29 -5.47 5.93 12.90
N ALA A 30 -6.20 5.13 12.11
CA ALA A 30 -5.80 3.78 11.72
C ALA A 30 -4.57 3.80 10.80
N ILE A 31 -4.51 4.75 9.87
CA ILE A 31 -3.35 4.95 8.98
C ILE A 31 -2.10 5.25 9.82
N ARG A 32 -2.22 6.18 10.75
CA ARG A 32 -1.12 6.57 11.66
C ARG A 32 -0.60 5.38 12.46
N GLU A 33 -1.49 4.59 13.04
CA GLU A 33 -1.14 3.40 13.81
C GLU A 33 -0.30 2.41 12.98
N ILE A 34 -0.77 2.05 11.78
CA ILE A 34 -0.08 1.12 10.88
C ILE A 34 1.30 1.65 10.46
N ILE A 35 1.43 2.95 10.17
CA ILE A 35 2.70 3.56 9.77
C ILE A 35 3.68 3.59 10.93
N VAL A 36 3.24 3.96 12.14
CA VAL A 36 4.09 3.96 13.35
C VAL A 36 4.57 2.56 13.69
N GLU A 37 3.68 1.56 13.68
CA GLU A 37 4.03 0.15 13.87
C GLU A 37 5.10 -0.34 12.88
N SER A 38 5.06 0.19 11.66
CA SER A 38 5.98 -0.16 10.59
C SER A 38 7.28 0.65 10.63
N LYS A 39 7.46 1.57 11.60
CA LYS A 39 8.61 2.48 11.73
C LYS A 39 8.87 3.31 10.49
N LEU A 40 7.81 3.67 9.78
CA LEU A 40 7.87 4.51 8.58
C LEU A 40 7.75 5.99 8.95
N PRO A 41 8.27 6.90 8.12
CA PRO A 41 8.21 8.34 8.39
C PRO A 41 6.77 8.86 8.33
N LEU A 42 6.39 9.66 9.35
CA LEU A 42 5.04 10.20 9.51
C LEU A 42 4.73 11.42 8.62
N HIS A 43 5.74 12.03 7.98
CA HIS A 43 5.56 13.29 7.24
C HIS A 43 4.60 13.19 6.06
N ALA A 44 4.42 12.01 5.50
CA ALA A 44 3.52 11.77 4.37
C ALA A 44 2.02 11.68 4.76
N ILE A 45 1.67 11.57 6.05
CA ILE A 45 0.27 11.33 6.47
C ILE A 45 -0.62 12.54 6.18
N ARG A 46 -0.14 13.76 6.44
CA ARG A 46 -0.96 14.98 6.36
C ARG A 46 -1.32 15.43 4.94
N GLN A 47 -0.58 14.98 3.93
CA GLN A 47 -0.72 15.46 2.55
C GLN A 47 -1.51 14.51 1.64
N SER A 48 -1.81 13.30 2.09
CA SER A 48 -2.23 12.23 1.20
C SER A 48 -3.66 11.72 1.40
N VAL A 49 -4.48 12.41 2.21
CA VAL A 49 -5.91 12.08 2.31
C VAL A 49 -6.66 12.85 1.23
N ASN A 50 -6.65 12.34 0.01
CA ASN A 50 -7.44 12.86 -1.09
C ASN A 50 -8.54 11.85 -1.45
N PRO A 51 -9.82 12.17 -1.20
CA PRO A 51 -10.93 11.24 -1.48
C PRO A 51 -11.17 11.02 -2.97
N ASP A 52 -10.59 11.86 -3.83
CA ASP A 52 -10.91 11.86 -5.26
C ASP A 52 -9.88 11.11 -6.12
N LEU A 53 -9.57 9.89 -5.66
CA LEU A 53 -8.61 9.00 -6.33
C LEU A 53 -8.92 8.71 -7.80
N HIS A 54 -10.22 8.76 -8.16
CA HIS A 54 -10.71 8.48 -9.50
C HIS A 54 -10.93 9.74 -10.35
N ALA A 55 -10.59 10.93 -9.84
CA ALA A 55 -10.71 12.16 -10.61
C ALA A 55 -9.63 12.23 -11.72
N PRO A 56 -9.97 12.01 -12.99
CA PRO A 56 -8.99 11.90 -14.09
C PRO A 56 -8.30 13.24 -14.42
N HIS A 57 -8.78 14.33 -13.86
CA HIS A 57 -8.26 15.69 -14.09
C HIS A 57 -7.20 16.13 -13.08
N LEU A 58 -7.05 15.42 -11.94
CA LEU A 58 -5.98 15.68 -10.98
C LEU A 58 -4.74 14.86 -11.38
N ARG A 59 -3.83 15.46 -12.11
CA ARG A 59 -2.61 14.81 -12.62
C ARG A 59 -1.38 14.99 -11.74
N SER A 60 -1.52 15.56 -10.56
CA SER A 60 -0.44 15.62 -9.58
C SER A 60 -1.02 15.71 -8.18
N GLY A 61 -0.42 15.03 -7.22
CA GLY A 61 -0.85 15.06 -5.83
C GLY A 61 -0.42 13.84 -5.03
N ALA A 62 -0.63 13.93 -3.73
CA ALA A 62 -0.40 12.84 -2.78
C ALA A 62 -1.69 12.06 -2.55
N TYR A 63 -1.60 10.74 -2.58
CA TYR A 63 -2.74 9.84 -2.44
C TYR A 63 -2.44 8.75 -1.40
N THR A 64 -3.49 8.29 -0.74
CA THR A 64 -3.43 7.13 0.14
C THR A 64 -4.48 6.12 -0.27
N HIS A 65 -4.02 4.90 -0.53
CA HIS A 65 -4.83 3.72 -0.77
C HIS A 65 -4.84 2.82 0.44
N LEU A 66 -5.97 2.21 0.70
CA LEU A 66 -6.19 1.29 1.80
C LEU A 66 -6.60 -0.08 1.29
N CYS A 67 -6.13 -1.10 2.01
CA CYS A 67 -6.70 -2.43 1.96
C CYS A 67 -7.49 -2.63 3.26
N GLU A 68 -8.76 -2.91 3.13
CA GLU A 68 -9.65 -3.23 4.23
C GLU A 68 -10.05 -4.70 4.15
N ALA A 69 -9.98 -5.42 5.26
CA ALA A 69 -10.40 -6.80 5.37
C ALA A 69 -11.32 -6.96 6.58
N ARG A 70 -12.51 -7.48 6.39
CA ARG A 70 -13.53 -7.68 7.44
C ARG A 70 -13.84 -6.41 8.23
N GLY A 71 -13.92 -5.27 7.54
CA GLY A 71 -14.21 -3.96 8.15
C GLY A 71 -13.05 -3.33 8.90
N GLU A 72 -11.83 -3.88 8.81
CA GLU A 72 -10.63 -3.36 9.42
C GLU A 72 -9.60 -2.94 8.36
N ILE A 73 -8.96 -1.78 8.52
CA ILE A 73 -7.85 -1.35 7.67
C ILE A 73 -6.62 -2.18 8.03
N VAL A 74 -6.14 -2.99 7.09
CA VAL A 74 -5.04 -3.94 7.29
C VAL A 74 -3.75 -3.54 6.59
N ALA A 75 -3.83 -2.70 5.55
CA ALA A 75 -2.66 -2.18 4.85
C ALA A 75 -2.90 -0.80 4.27
N VAL A 76 -1.82 -0.04 4.13
CA VAL A 76 -1.79 1.35 3.65
C VAL A 76 -0.71 1.48 2.59
N LEU A 77 -1.01 2.13 1.47
CA LEU A 77 -0.05 2.54 0.44
C LEU A 77 -0.21 4.04 0.19
N GLN A 78 0.87 4.78 0.33
CA GLN A 78 0.94 6.22 0.06
C GLN A 78 1.85 6.48 -1.14
N TRP A 79 1.42 7.37 -2.03
CA TRP A 79 2.16 7.64 -3.24
C TRP A 79 1.91 9.07 -3.75
N HIS A 80 2.86 9.59 -4.53
CA HIS A 80 2.72 10.82 -5.30
C HIS A 80 2.50 10.53 -6.77
N ASP A 81 1.55 11.23 -7.39
CA ASP A 81 1.42 11.33 -8.83
C ASP A 81 2.21 12.55 -9.30
N LEU A 82 3.18 12.32 -10.15
CA LEU A 82 4.10 13.34 -10.65
C LEU A 82 3.84 13.69 -12.12
N GLY A 83 2.66 13.30 -12.66
CA GLY A 83 2.26 13.64 -14.01
C GLY A 83 2.92 12.80 -15.10
N GLY A 84 2.82 11.48 -14.99
CA GLY A 84 3.43 10.48 -15.89
C GLY A 84 4.34 9.52 -15.15
N GLU A 85 4.85 9.90 -14.00
CA GLU A 85 5.55 9.04 -13.07
C GLU A 85 4.82 9.00 -11.73
N ALA A 86 5.02 7.95 -10.95
CA ALA A 86 4.51 7.85 -9.59
C ALA A 86 5.59 7.38 -8.62
N GLU A 87 5.63 7.99 -7.44
CA GLU A 87 6.54 7.63 -6.37
C GLU A 87 5.77 6.96 -5.23
N ILE A 88 6.12 5.72 -4.89
CA ILE A 88 5.61 5.09 -3.67
C ILE A 88 6.41 5.64 -2.48
N LEU A 89 5.71 6.29 -1.55
CA LEU A 89 6.29 6.85 -0.33
C LEU A 89 6.33 5.83 0.80
N ASN A 90 5.21 5.12 1.00
CA ASN A 90 5.04 4.15 2.06
C ASN A 90 4.16 3.00 1.59
N LEU A 91 4.53 1.79 1.98
CA LEU A 91 3.69 0.60 1.92
C LEU A 91 3.82 -0.13 3.26
N ALA A 92 2.75 -0.19 4.01
CA ALA A 92 2.72 -0.75 5.35
C ALA A 92 1.57 -1.75 5.50
N VAL A 93 1.82 -2.81 6.27
CA VAL A 93 0.81 -3.79 6.68
C VAL A 93 0.81 -3.86 8.20
N SER A 94 -0.38 -3.76 8.81
CA SER A 94 -0.57 -3.93 10.26
C SER A 94 0.12 -5.20 10.75
N ALA A 95 0.80 -5.13 11.89
CA ALA A 95 1.65 -6.20 12.40
C ALA A 95 0.94 -7.56 12.47
N LYS A 96 -0.32 -7.56 12.91
CA LYS A 96 -1.15 -8.76 13.03
C LYS A 96 -1.60 -9.37 11.70
N HIS A 97 -1.49 -8.61 10.58
CA HIS A 97 -1.92 -9.05 9.25
C HIS A 97 -0.75 -9.26 8.28
N ARG A 98 0.50 -9.12 8.76
CA ARG A 98 1.69 -9.41 7.95
C ARG A 98 1.70 -10.85 7.49
N ARG A 99 2.34 -11.11 6.33
CA ARG A 99 2.44 -12.44 5.70
C ARG A 99 1.11 -13.02 5.20
N GLY A 100 0.00 -12.27 5.32
CA GLY A 100 -1.31 -12.63 4.78
C GLY A 100 -1.52 -12.21 3.30
N GLY A 101 -0.48 -11.72 2.61
CA GLY A 101 -0.60 -11.31 1.19
C GLY A 101 -1.17 -9.91 0.97
N PHE A 102 -1.65 -9.20 1.99
CA PHE A 102 -2.32 -7.90 1.86
C PHE A 102 -1.45 -6.82 1.23
N GLY A 103 -0.16 -6.75 1.57
CA GLY A 103 0.76 -5.80 0.94
C GLY A 103 0.93 -6.06 -0.55
N ARG A 104 1.00 -7.32 -0.96
CA ARG A 104 1.07 -7.73 -2.38
C ARG A 104 -0.21 -7.37 -3.12
N ALA A 105 -1.36 -7.66 -2.52
CA ALA A 105 -2.66 -7.37 -3.12
C ALA A 105 -2.88 -5.85 -3.28
N LEU A 106 -2.53 -5.05 -2.26
CA LEU A 106 -2.63 -3.59 -2.31
C LEU A 106 -1.68 -2.99 -3.36
N LEU A 107 -0.44 -3.47 -3.44
CA LEU A 107 0.53 -3.03 -4.46
C LEU A 107 0.06 -3.39 -5.88
N ALA A 108 -0.46 -4.60 -6.08
CA ALA A 108 -1.02 -5.01 -7.38
C ALA A 108 -2.22 -4.15 -7.80
N ASN A 109 -3.13 -3.85 -6.86
CA ASN A 109 -4.26 -2.94 -7.09
C ASN A 109 -3.77 -1.52 -7.46
N PHE A 110 -2.80 -0.99 -6.72
CA PHE A 110 -2.20 0.31 -7.03
C PHE A 110 -1.58 0.34 -8.44
N LEU A 111 -0.83 -0.70 -8.84
CA LEU A 111 -0.24 -0.76 -10.18
C LEU A 111 -1.29 -0.78 -11.31
N GLN A 112 -2.46 -1.37 -11.07
CA GLN A 112 -3.60 -1.28 -12.01
C GLN A 112 -4.12 0.15 -12.13
N ILE A 113 -4.28 0.86 -10.99
CA ILE A 113 -4.71 2.26 -10.99
C ILE A 113 -3.67 3.15 -11.67
N ALA A 114 -2.39 2.95 -11.41
CA ALA A 114 -1.30 3.68 -12.07
C ALA A 114 -1.38 3.53 -13.60
N ARG A 115 -1.63 2.31 -14.12
CA ARG A 115 -1.84 2.09 -15.56
C ARG A 115 -3.07 2.83 -16.10
N GLN A 116 -4.21 2.78 -15.39
CA GLN A 116 -5.43 3.50 -15.78
C GLN A 116 -5.21 5.02 -15.83
N ARG A 117 -4.34 5.53 -14.96
CA ARG A 117 -3.94 6.94 -14.92
C ARG A 117 -2.85 7.29 -15.95
N ARG A 118 -2.40 6.32 -16.75
CA ARG A 118 -1.33 6.48 -17.75
C ARG A 118 -0.01 6.91 -17.11
N VAL A 119 0.32 6.33 -15.97
CA VAL A 119 1.65 6.43 -15.37
C VAL A 119 2.58 5.52 -16.15
N ASP A 120 3.68 6.08 -16.66
CA ASP A 120 4.66 5.33 -17.45
C ASP A 120 5.64 4.56 -16.56
N LYS A 121 5.94 5.11 -15.38
CA LYS A 121 6.92 4.55 -14.45
C LYS A 121 6.50 4.75 -12.99
N VAL A 122 6.66 3.71 -12.18
CA VAL A 122 6.56 3.79 -10.73
C VAL A 122 7.93 3.54 -10.13
N PHE A 123 8.33 4.34 -9.14
CA PHE A 123 9.59 4.18 -8.44
C PHE A 123 9.44 4.37 -6.93
N LEU A 124 10.45 3.91 -6.18
CA LEU A 124 10.48 4.01 -4.73
C LEU A 124 11.90 3.92 -4.19
N GLU A 125 12.06 4.29 -2.92
CA GLU A 125 13.26 4.09 -2.14
C GLU A 125 12.97 3.12 -0.99
N VAL A 126 13.86 2.17 -0.76
CA VAL A 126 13.72 1.17 0.30
C VAL A 126 15.05 0.91 0.99
N ARG A 127 15.04 0.68 2.31
CA ARG A 127 16.24 0.28 3.05
C ARG A 127 16.85 -0.99 2.47
N GLU A 128 18.17 -1.00 2.28
CA GLU A 128 18.91 -2.15 1.73
C GLU A 128 18.71 -3.42 2.58
N SER A 129 18.52 -3.28 3.90
CA SER A 129 18.24 -4.39 4.82
C SER A 129 16.79 -4.88 4.82
N ASN A 130 15.84 -4.15 4.19
CA ASN A 130 14.43 -4.52 4.23
C ASN A 130 14.10 -5.66 3.25
N SER A 131 14.65 -6.85 3.53
CA SER A 131 14.49 -8.04 2.69
C SER A 131 13.03 -8.41 2.40
N PRO A 132 12.07 -8.29 3.36
CA PRO A 132 10.66 -8.55 3.06
C PRO A 132 10.07 -7.61 2.02
N ALA A 133 10.39 -6.31 2.08
CA ALA A 133 9.92 -5.34 1.11
C ALA A 133 10.59 -5.55 -0.26
N LEU A 134 11.88 -5.81 -0.28
CA LEU A 134 12.62 -6.13 -1.52
C LEU A 134 12.02 -7.34 -2.24
N ALA A 135 11.74 -8.43 -1.52
CA ALA A 135 11.09 -9.61 -2.09
C ALA A 135 9.68 -9.33 -2.60
N LEU A 136 8.92 -8.44 -1.90
CA LEU A 136 7.61 -8.01 -2.36
C LEU A 136 7.70 -7.25 -3.69
N TYR A 137 8.57 -6.25 -3.78
CA TYR A 137 8.71 -5.42 -4.98
C TYR A 137 9.26 -6.23 -6.16
N ASP A 138 10.26 -7.08 -5.95
CA ASP A 138 10.79 -8.01 -6.96
C ASP A 138 9.67 -8.91 -7.51
N SER A 139 8.83 -9.47 -6.65
CA SER A 139 7.68 -10.31 -7.04
C SER A 139 6.62 -9.58 -7.88
N GLN A 140 6.64 -8.25 -7.92
CA GLN A 140 5.75 -7.40 -8.73
C GLN A 140 6.45 -6.82 -9.97
N GLY A 141 7.70 -7.21 -10.20
CA GLY A 141 8.47 -6.81 -11.37
C GLY A 141 9.23 -5.49 -11.24
N PHE A 142 9.43 -5.00 -10.01
CA PHE A 142 10.33 -3.87 -9.80
C PHE A 142 11.78 -4.31 -9.97
N GLU A 143 12.56 -3.48 -10.64
CA GLU A 143 13.99 -3.67 -10.87
C GLU A 143 14.79 -2.61 -10.11
N ARG A 144 16.03 -2.95 -9.76
CA ARG A 144 16.93 -2.02 -9.10
C ARG A 144 17.48 -1.03 -10.13
N SER A 145 17.23 0.26 -9.93
CA SER A 145 17.72 1.35 -10.79
C SER A 145 18.88 2.14 -10.18
N GLY A 146 19.13 2.02 -8.87
CA GLY A 146 20.21 2.74 -8.22
C GLY A 146 20.38 2.42 -6.74
N ARG A 147 21.33 3.15 -6.12
CA ARG A 147 21.66 3.07 -4.69
C ARG A 147 22.12 4.42 -4.18
N ARG A 148 21.58 4.87 -3.05
CA ARG A 148 22.04 6.07 -2.34
C ARG A 148 22.75 5.64 -1.04
N PRO A 149 24.08 5.76 -0.95
CA PRO A 149 24.80 5.46 0.29
C PRO A 149 24.38 6.40 1.41
N SER A 150 24.39 5.90 2.66
CA SER A 150 24.14 6.69 3.89
C SER A 150 22.87 7.57 3.82
N TYR A 151 21.82 7.07 3.16
CA TYR A 151 20.57 7.80 2.95
C TYR A 151 19.72 7.87 4.23
N TYR A 152 19.65 6.77 4.96
CA TYR A 152 19.01 6.70 6.27
C TYR A 152 20.03 6.95 7.37
N HIS A 153 19.63 7.64 8.44
CA HIS A 153 20.56 8.06 9.51
C HIS A 153 20.35 7.30 10.82
N ASP A 154 19.21 6.61 11.00
CA ASP A 154 18.92 5.84 12.21
C ASP A 154 18.28 4.49 11.86
N PRO A 155 19.05 3.41 11.88
CA PRO A 155 20.52 3.36 11.76
C PRO A 155 20.99 3.90 10.40
N GLU A 156 22.27 4.26 10.31
CA GLU A 156 22.87 4.67 9.03
C GLU A 156 22.83 3.49 8.04
N GLU A 157 22.23 3.73 6.89
CA GLU A 157 22.02 2.70 5.89
C GLU A 157 21.77 3.28 4.51
N ALA A 158 22.08 2.52 3.46
CA ALA A 158 21.79 2.89 2.10
C ALA A 158 20.30 2.69 1.76
N ALA A 159 19.79 3.51 0.84
CA ALA A 159 18.56 3.24 0.11
C ALA A 159 18.89 2.55 -1.21
N LEU A 160 18.10 1.53 -1.56
CA LEU A 160 17.98 1.02 -2.92
C LEU A 160 16.86 1.77 -3.64
N LEU A 161 17.14 2.18 -4.86
CA LEU A 161 16.14 2.75 -5.75
C LEU A 161 15.59 1.63 -6.61
N LEU A 162 14.28 1.45 -6.57
CA LEU A 162 13.57 0.44 -7.37
C LEU A 162 12.61 1.14 -8.31
N GLU A 163 12.44 0.60 -9.51
CA GLU A 163 11.48 1.11 -10.49
C GLU A 163 10.82 -0.02 -11.28
N ILE A 164 9.62 0.26 -11.77
CA ILE A 164 8.92 -0.56 -12.75
C ILE A 164 8.37 0.34 -13.85
N LYS A 165 8.59 -0.04 -15.11
CA LYS A 165 7.97 0.61 -16.27
C LYS A 165 6.60 -0.04 -16.51
N LEU A 166 5.59 0.81 -16.58
CA LEU A 166 4.22 0.38 -16.86
C LEU A 166 3.99 0.57 -18.36
N THR A 167 4.12 -0.50 -19.14
CA THR A 167 3.76 -0.45 -20.56
C THR A 167 2.25 -0.25 -20.68
N VAL A 168 1.84 0.77 -21.41
CA VAL A 168 0.43 1.04 -21.76
C VAL A 168 0.05 0.19 -22.96
#